data_b8d0cc2c1a67fa8530e6f063ef7cfc6a
#
_entry.id   b8d0cc2c1a67fa8530e6f063ef7cfc6a
#
_cell.length_a   1.000
_cell.length_b   1.000
_cell.length_c   1.000
_cell.angle_alpha   90.00
_cell.angle_beta   90.00
_cell.angle_gamma   90.00
#
_symmetry.space_group_name_H-M   'P 1'
#
loop_
_entity.id
_entity.type
_entity.pdbx_description
1 polymer ?
#
loop_
_entity_poly.entity_id
_entity_poly.type
_entity_poly.pdbx_seq_one_letter_code
_entity_poly.pdbx_strand_id
1 'polypeptide(L)'
;MLLDKELFYKIAEEAAKSPRLRNNYDLRDSEDENGQRMLNVLLPGTKTPIHRHQDTSEVVVCIYGSAIERFYDNEGNETDVIRLAAGSDIPGVVVEIGRFHSLEATDEMGVVCGVKAGKYSPMQSNDIISK
;
A
#
# COMPACT_ATOMS: atom_id res chain seq x y z
N MET A 1 -3.24 3.80 -20.99
CA MET A 1 -2.47 4.70 -20.13
C MET A 1 -1.19 4.00 -19.72
N LEU A 2 -0.11 4.75 -19.53
CA LEU A 2 1.16 4.19 -19.09
C LEU A 2 1.29 4.37 -17.58
N LEU A 3 1.77 3.34 -16.90
CA LEU A 3 2.22 3.44 -15.51
C LEU A 3 3.71 3.76 -15.54
N ASP A 4 4.02 5.03 -15.70
CA ASP A 4 5.38 5.51 -15.92
C ASP A 4 5.79 6.58 -14.91
N LYS A 5 7.04 6.96 -14.97
CA LYS A 5 7.65 7.92 -14.05
C LYS A 5 6.92 9.27 -14.08
N GLU A 6 6.46 9.71 -15.24
CA GLU A 6 5.72 10.97 -15.35
C GLU A 6 4.43 10.92 -14.53
N LEU A 7 3.67 9.84 -14.64
CA LEU A 7 2.46 9.63 -13.84
C LEU A 7 2.80 9.60 -12.34
N PHE A 8 3.86 8.88 -11.96
CA PHE A 8 4.23 8.74 -10.55
C PHE A 8 4.56 10.09 -9.92
N TYR A 9 5.29 10.95 -10.64
CA TYR A 9 5.63 12.28 -10.14
C TYR A 9 4.42 13.21 -10.06
N LYS A 10 3.44 13.06 -10.95
CA LYS A 10 2.18 13.81 -10.85
C LYS A 10 1.40 13.43 -9.58
N ILE A 11 1.32 12.14 -9.28
CA ILE A 11 0.67 11.68 -8.06
C ILE A 11 1.46 12.14 -6.84
N ALA A 12 2.79 12.14 -6.93
CA ALA A 12 3.68 12.59 -5.85
C ALA A 12 3.49 14.08 -5.51
N GLU A 13 3.19 14.92 -6.49
CA GLU A 13 2.89 16.35 -6.24
C GLU A 13 1.72 16.51 -5.27
N GLU A 14 0.67 15.72 -5.44
CA GLU A 14 -0.47 15.74 -4.54
C GLU A 14 -0.13 15.11 -3.19
N ALA A 15 0.68 14.06 -3.18
CA ALA A 15 1.16 13.44 -1.94
C ALA A 15 1.95 14.44 -1.09
N ALA A 16 2.78 15.28 -1.72
CA ALA A 16 3.59 16.28 -1.03
C ALA A 16 2.73 17.33 -0.33
N LYS A 17 1.52 17.57 -0.83
CA LYS A 17 0.56 18.52 -0.23
C LYS A 17 -0.27 17.90 0.88
N SER A 18 -0.24 16.57 1.00
CA SER A 18 -1.00 15.84 2.01
C SER A 18 -0.22 15.78 3.32
N PRO A 19 -0.86 16.01 4.48
CA PRO A 19 -0.19 15.81 5.77
C PRO A 19 0.26 14.36 5.98
N ARG A 20 -0.35 13.40 5.27
CA ARG A 20 0.04 11.99 5.35
C ARG A 20 1.23 11.65 4.47
N LEU A 21 1.66 12.53 3.56
CA LEU A 21 2.77 12.32 2.62
C LEU A 21 2.60 11.08 1.75
N ARG A 22 1.36 10.77 1.38
CA ARG A 22 1.04 9.71 0.43
C ARG A 22 -0.25 10.02 -0.31
N ASN A 23 -0.40 9.42 -1.48
CA ASN A 23 -1.60 9.60 -2.29
C ASN A 23 -1.91 8.33 -3.07
N ASN A 24 -3.18 7.99 -3.11
CA ASN A 24 -3.70 6.85 -3.86
C ASN A 24 -4.19 7.29 -5.23
N TYR A 25 -3.99 6.44 -6.23
CA TYR A 25 -4.51 6.65 -7.57
C TYR A 25 -5.28 5.41 -7.98
N ASP A 26 -6.59 5.57 -8.15
CA ASP A 26 -7.51 4.47 -8.45
C ASP A 26 -7.40 4.07 -9.92
N LEU A 27 -7.12 2.78 -10.16
CA LEU A 27 -7.01 2.23 -11.52
C LEU A 27 -8.28 1.51 -11.96
N ARG A 28 -9.32 1.49 -11.14
CA ARG A 28 -10.59 0.84 -11.52
C ARG A 28 -11.25 1.61 -12.66
N ASP A 29 -11.96 0.88 -13.50
CA ASP A 29 -12.74 1.49 -14.59
C ASP A 29 -14.00 2.17 -14.05
N SER A 30 -14.54 1.68 -12.93
CA SER A 30 -15.67 2.31 -12.24
C SER A 30 -15.67 1.95 -10.76
N GLU A 31 -16.40 2.71 -9.96
CA GLU A 31 -16.57 2.46 -8.53
C GLU A 31 -17.35 1.16 -8.24
N ASP A 32 -18.10 0.69 -9.23
CA ASP A 32 -18.89 -0.54 -9.11
C ASP A 32 -18.08 -1.79 -9.44
N GLU A 33 -16.83 -1.63 -9.85
CA GLU A 33 -15.99 -2.77 -10.21
C GLU A 33 -15.79 -3.70 -9.01
N ASN A 34 -15.93 -5.00 -9.25
CA ASN A 34 -15.76 -6.02 -8.22
C ASN A 34 -14.28 -6.41 -8.08
N GLY A 35 -13.46 -5.44 -7.84
CA GLY A 35 -12.01 -5.59 -7.65
C GLY A 35 -11.41 -4.24 -7.32
N GLN A 36 -10.25 -4.25 -6.68
CA GLN A 36 -9.52 -3.03 -6.31
C GLN A 36 -8.15 -3.08 -6.93
N ARG A 37 -7.79 -2.03 -7.65
CA ARG A 37 -6.49 -1.85 -8.30
C ARG A 37 -6.07 -0.42 -8.06
N MET A 38 -4.98 -0.23 -7.35
CA MET A 38 -4.62 1.10 -6.87
C MET A 38 -3.12 1.28 -6.87
N LEU A 39 -2.67 2.43 -7.34
CA LEU A 39 -1.32 2.90 -7.08
C LEU A 39 -1.30 3.66 -5.77
N ASN A 40 -0.25 3.48 -5.01
CA ASN A 40 -0.03 4.23 -3.79
C ASN A 40 1.38 4.82 -3.86
N VAL A 41 1.44 6.14 -3.94
CA VAL A 41 2.73 6.86 -3.96
C VAL A 41 3.05 7.27 -2.54
N LEU A 42 4.23 6.86 -2.08
CA LEU A 42 4.70 7.03 -0.71
C LEU A 42 5.92 7.96 -0.72
N LEU A 43 5.83 9.06 -0.02
CA LEU A 43 6.96 9.97 0.17
C LEU A 43 7.66 9.68 1.50
N PRO A 44 8.97 9.97 1.61
CA PRO A 44 9.67 9.79 2.87
C PRO A 44 8.94 10.42 4.04
N GLY A 45 8.82 9.69 5.13
CA GLY A 45 8.09 10.09 6.33
C GLY A 45 6.68 9.50 6.45
N THR A 46 6.13 8.93 5.39
CA THR A 46 4.79 8.34 5.48
C THR A 46 4.82 6.90 6.01
N LYS A 47 3.80 6.59 6.78
CA LYS A 47 3.52 5.23 7.24
C LYS A 47 2.00 5.06 7.35
N THR A 48 1.48 3.98 6.78
CA THR A 48 0.05 3.67 6.90
C THR A 48 -0.26 3.16 8.31
N PRO A 49 -1.53 3.27 8.77
CA PRO A 49 -1.94 2.59 9.99
C PRO A 49 -1.73 1.08 9.90
N ILE A 50 -1.57 0.44 11.05
CA ILE A 50 -1.55 -1.02 11.15
C ILE A 50 -2.97 -1.50 10.94
N HIS A 51 -3.21 -2.27 9.89
CA HIS A 51 -4.55 -2.68 9.49
C HIS A 51 -4.55 -4.07 8.86
N ARG A 52 -5.74 -4.64 8.71
CA ARG A 52 -5.92 -5.93 8.04
C ARG A 52 -7.14 -5.88 7.13
N HIS A 53 -7.17 -6.81 6.17
CA HIS A 53 -8.34 -7.08 5.33
C HIS A 53 -8.83 -8.48 5.68
N GLN A 54 -10.12 -8.62 6.01
CA GLN A 54 -10.67 -9.91 6.44
C GLN A 54 -11.42 -10.65 5.33
N ASP A 55 -11.66 -10.01 4.21
CA ASP A 55 -12.46 -10.55 3.10
C ASP A 55 -11.63 -11.23 2.03
N THR A 56 -10.43 -10.72 1.74
CA THR A 56 -9.57 -11.27 0.69
C THR A 56 -8.11 -10.90 0.96
N SER A 57 -7.21 -11.68 0.36
CA SER A 57 -5.79 -11.33 0.36
C SER A 57 -5.52 -10.16 -0.57
N GLU A 58 -4.38 -9.50 -0.38
CA GLU A 58 -3.94 -8.38 -1.21
C GLU A 58 -2.56 -8.67 -1.77
N VAL A 59 -2.38 -8.40 -3.07
CA VAL A 59 -1.06 -8.41 -3.69
C VAL A 59 -0.52 -6.98 -3.67
N VAL A 60 0.68 -6.80 -3.16
CA VAL A 60 1.35 -5.50 -3.13
C VAL A 60 2.69 -5.64 -3.85
N VAL A 61 2.89 -4.87 -4.91
CA VAL A 61 4.11 -4.89 -5.71
C VAL A 61 4.69 -3.49 -5.81
N CYS A 62 5.97 -3.37 -5.47
CA CYS A 62 6.70 -2.11 -5.64
C CYS A 62 7.15 -1.99 -7.09
N ILE A 63 6.64 -0.98 -7.80
CA ILE A 63 6.92 -0.78 -9.23
C ILE A 63 7.89 0.36 -9.49
N TYR A 64 8.20 1.18 -8.47
CA TYR A 64 9.18 2.26 -8.56
C TYR A 64 9.75 2.53 -7.17
N GLY A 65 11.07 2.72 -7.09
CA GLY A 65 11.73 2.98 -5.82
C GLY A 65 11.65 1.81 -4.85
N SER A 66 11.34 2.09 -3.61
CA SER A 66 11.27 1.09 -2.55
C SER A 66 10.24 1.44 -1.49
N ALA A 67 9.84 0.44 -0.71
CA ALA A 67 8.91 0.60 0.40
C ALA A 67 9.19 -0.49 1.43
N ILE A 68 8.72 -0.31 2.65
CA ILE A 68 8.85 -1.30 3.71
C ILE A 68 7.47 -1.79 4.09
N GLU A 69 7.27 -3.10 3.96
CA GLU A 69 6.07 -3.78 4.42
C GLU A 69 6.37 -4.41 5.78
N ARG A 70 5.57 -4.09 6.80
CA ARG A 70 5.69 -4.66 8.13
C ARG A 70 4.46 -5.50 8.44
N PHE A 71 4.68 -6.66 9.03
CA PHE A 71 3.61 -7.53 9.47
C PHE A 71 3.59 -7.60 10.99
N TYR A 72 2.41 -7.82 11.53
CA TYR A 72 2.18 -7.79 12.98
C TYR A 72 1.29 -8.97 13.40
N ASP A 73 1.42 -9.37 14.67
CA ASP A 73 0.46 -10.30 15.27
C ASP A 73 -0.82 -9.55 15.69
N ASN A 74 -1.77 -10.27 16.28
CA ASN A 74 -3.05 -9.70 16.66
C ASN A 74 -2.96 -8.71 17.83
N GLU A 75 -1.86 -8.71 18.57
CA GLU A 75 -1.59 -7.73 19.62
C GLU A 75 -0.82 -6.49 19.11
N GLY A 76 -0.47 -6.48 17.83
CA GLY A 76 0.27 -5.39 17.22
C GLY A 76 1.78 -5.45 17.41
N ASN A 77 2.30 -6.63 17.76
CA ASN A 77 3.75 -6.86 17.83
C ASN A 77 4.27 -7.20 16.45
N GLU A 78 5.36 -6.55 16.05
CA GLU A 78 5.97 -6.77 14.75
C GLU A 78 6.55 -8.18 14.65
N THR A 79 6.21 -8.88 13.56
CA THR A 79 6.71 -10.24 13.31
C THR A 79 7.68 -10.29 12.13
N ASP A 80 7.48 -9.46 11.11
CA ASP A 80 8.30 -9.46 9.90
C ASP A 80 8.47 -8.05 9.36
N VAL A 81 9.63 -7.78 8.78
CA VAL A 81 9.93 -6.54 8.07
C VAL A 81 10.50 -6.91 6.72
N ILE A 82 9.86 -6.46 5.65
CA ILE A 82 10.27 -6.80 4.29
C ILE A 82 10.46 -5.51 3.50
N ARG A 83 11.67 -5.34 2.95
CA ARG A 83 11.93 -4.24 2.04
C ARG A 83 11.55 -4.67 0.63
N LEU A 84 10.58 -3.97 0.05
CA LEU A 84 10.16 -4.16 -1.33
C LEU A 84 10.90 -3.14 -2.19
N ALA A 85 11.44 -3.57 -3.32
CA ALA A 85 12.08 -2.62 -4.23
C ALA A 85 11.89 -3.07 -5.67
N ALA A 86 11.57 -2.10 -6.52
CA ALA A 86 11.43 -2.35 -7.95
C ALA A 86 12.76 -2.88 -8.53
N GLY A 87 12.67 -3.93 -9.34
CA GLY A 87 13.87 -4.52 -9.95
C GLY A 87 14.76 -5.30 -9.01
N SER A 88 14.38 -5.52 -7.77
CA SER A 88 15.12 -6.30 -6.80
C SER A 88 14.64 -7.76 -6.75
N ASP A 89 15.27 -8.56 -5.89
CA ASP A 89 14.85 -9.96 -5.69
C ASP A 89 13.48 -10.07 -5.01
N ILE A 90 13.05 -9.03 -4.27
CA ILE A 90 11.77 -9.02 -3.57
C ILE A 90 11.00 -7.75 -3.96
N PRO A 91 10.31 -7.78 -5.13
CA PRO A 91 9.50 -6.62 -5.53
C PRO A 91 8.13 -6.57 -4.87
N GLY A 92 7.61 -7.69 -4.35
CA GLY A 92 6.26 -7.71 -3.83
C GLY A 92 6.00 -8.78 -2.79
N VAL A 93 4.81 -8.71 -2.21
CA VAL A 93 4.31 -9.68 -1.21
C VAL A 93 2.84 -9.94 -1.44
N VAL A 94 2.36 -11.05 -0.90
CA VAL A 94 0.93 -11.31 -0.72
C VAL A 94 0.63 -11.14 0.76
N VAL A 95 -0.31 -10.24 1.06
CA VAL A 95 -0.81 -10.05 2.42
C VAL A 95 -2.01 -10.99 2.60
N GLU A 96 -1.86 -11.99 3.45
CA GLU A 96 -2.92 -12.99 3.66
C GLU A 96 -4.14 -12.39 4.35
N ILE A 97 -5.28 -13.04 4.18
CA ILE A 97 -6.52 -12.66 4.84
C ILE A 97 -6.31 -12.58 6.36
N GLY A 98 -6.71 -11.46 6.94
CA GLY A 98 -6.69 -11.28 8.39
C GLY A 98 -5.34 -10.90 8.99
N ARG A 99 -4.30 -10.79 8.16
CA ARG A 99 -2.97 -10.45 8.66
C ARG A 99 -2.80 -8.94 8.79
N PHE A 100 -2.45 -8.47 9.98
CA PHE A 100 -2.16 -7.07 10.21
C PHE A 100 -0.85 -6.66 9.55
N HIS A 101 -0.86 -5.52 8.87
CA HIS A 101 0.31 -4.99 8.18
C HIS A 101 0.29 -3.46 8.11
N SER A 102 1.42 -2.91 7.79
CA SER A 102 1.57 -1.49 7.46
C SER A 102 2.58 -1.32 6.34
N LEU A 103 2.47 -0.20 5.65
CA LEU A 103 3.37 0.15 4.56
C LEU A 103 4.00 1.50 4.87
N GLU A 104 5.30 1.61 4.64
CA GLU A 104 6.04 2.80 5.00
C GLU A 104 7.06 3.14 3.90
N ALA A 105 7.32 4.43 3.73
CA ALA A 105 8.35 4.86 2.80
C ALA A 105 9.74 4.61 3.39
N THR A 106 10.70 4.40 2.50
CA THR A 106 12.11 4.43 2.84
C THR A 106 12.60 5.89 2.80
N ASP A 107 13.89 6.11 2.56
CA ASP A 107 14.46 7.45 2.36
C ASP A 107 14.24 7.99 0.93
N GLU A 108 13.54 7.24 0.08
CA GLU A 108 13.19 7.63 -1.28
C GLU A 108 11.69 7.44 -1.54
N MET A 109 11.18 8.08 -2.60
CA MET A 109 9.82 7.85 -3.04
C MET A 109 9.63 6.41 -3.47
N GLY A 110 8.55 5.77 -3.00
CA GLY A 110 8.13 4.46 -3.44
C GLY A 110 6.77 4.51 -4.10
N VAL A 111 6.57 3.68 -5.12
CA VAL A 111 5.26 3.49 -5.75
C VAL A 111 4.92 2.01 -5.67
N VAL A 112 3.82 1.70 -5.03
CA VAL A 112 3.32 0.33 -4.96
C VAL A 112 1.99 0.22 -5.67
N CYS A 113 1.76 -0.96 -6.25
CA CYS A 113 0.48 -1.32 -6.86
C CYS A 113 -0.17 -2.37 -5.96
N GLY A 114 -1.36 -2.06 -5.45
CA GLY A 114 -2.14 -2.98 -4.65
C GLY A 114 -3.31 -3.53 -5.44
N VAL A 115 -3.50 -4.83 -5.37
CA VAL A 115 -4.58 -5.53 -6.07
C VAL A 115 -5.27 -6.48 -5.11
N LYS A 116 -6.59 -6.35 -4.99
CA LYS A 116 -7.39 -7.27 -4.18
C LYS A 116 -8.79 -7.43 -4.80
N ALA A 117 -9.41 -8.57 -4.53
CA ALA A 117 -10.76 -8.85 -4.99
C ALA A 117 -11.80 -8.10 -4.16
N GLY A 118 -13.02 -8.01 -4.70
CA GLY A 118 -14.15 -7.42 -3.98
C GLY A 118 -14.24 -5.91 -4.13
N LYS A 119 -15.44 -5.39 -3.95
CA LYS A 119 -15.67 -3.94 -3.97
C LYS A 119 -15.01 -3.29 -2.76
N TYR A 120 -14.58 -2.05 -2.94
CA TYR A 120 -14.08 -1.26 -1.83
C TYR A 120 -15.14 -1.11 -0.74
N SER A 121 -14.73 -1.33 0.51
CA SER A 121 -15.53 -1.00 1.69
C SER A 121 -14.61 -0.37 2.73
N PRO A 122 -15.12 0.61 3.50
CA PRO A 122 -14.34 1.22 4.57
C PRO A 122 -13.93 0.21 5.63
N MET A 123 -12.75 0.42 6.22
CA MET A 123 -12.28 -0.41 7.32
C MET A 123 -13.13 -0.28 8.56
N GLN A 124 -13.34 -1.40 9.23
CA GLN A 124 -13.97 -1.41 10.54
C GLN A 124 -12.92 -1.08 11.62
N SER A 125 -13.37 -0.63 12.78
CA SER A 125 -12.45 -0.25 13.86
C SER A 125 -11.61 -1.42 14.38
N ASN A 126 -12.14 -2.63 14.36
CA ASN A 126 -11.42 -3.85 14.77
C ASN A 126 -10.41 -4.33 13.73
N ASP A 127 -10.34 -3.69 12.56
CA ASP A 127 -9.36 -3.98 11.53
C ASP A 127 -8.16 -3.04 11.59
N ILE A 128 -8.08 -2.18 12.60
CA ILE A 128 -7.01 -1.21 12.78
C ILE A 128 -6.45 -1.35 14.19
N ILE A 129 -5.12 -1.38 14.30
CA ILE A 129 -4.45 -1.36 15.60
C ILE A 129 -3.83 0.02 15.78
N SER A 130 -4.21 0.69 16.86
CA SER A 130 -3.64 1.99 17.23
C SER A 130 -2.41 1.78 18.09
N LYS A 131 -1.25 2.26 17.59
CA LYS A 131 0.01 2.22 18.35
C LYS A 131 0.77 3.51 18.18
#